data_770de211f25624888f9cbff88eba47d4
#
_entry.id   770de211f25624888f9cbff88eba47d4
#
_cell.length_a   1.000
_cell.length_b   1.000
_cell.length_c   1.000
_cell.angle_alpha   90.00
_cell.angle_beta   90.00
_cell.angle_gamma   90.00
#
_symmetry.space_group_name_H-M   'P 1'
#
loop_
_entity.id
_entity.type
_entity.pdbx_description
1 polymer ?
#
loop_
_entity_poly.entity_id
_entity_poly.type
_entity_poly.pdbx_seq_one_letter_code
_entity_poly.pdbx_strand_id
1 'polypeptide(L)'
;LVLDPDPQPAAHGESGLDGPVFPPLTRTAEPEHAVQYLIRTLMASDGDITLVPVGPLTNIAAAMRLEPAILPKIRQIVLMGGAYGLGNTTPAAEFNLYADPEAAHIVFSSGVPLVMMGLDLTNRTVCTMDIIERMEALGNRAGKLFGEIMRFTFKTQQEVNGLAAGPVHDV
;
A
#
# COMPACT_ATOMS: atom_id res chain seq x y z
N LEU A 1 -11.92 12.27 -6.25
CA LEU A 1 -11.46 12.46 -7.64
C LEU A 1 -9.99 12.05 -7.68
N VAL A 2 -9.70 10.87 -8.19
CA VAL A 2 -8.32 10.41 -8.34
C VAL A 2 -7.64 11.38 -9.30
N LEU A 3 -6.81 12.23 -8.77
CA LEU A 3 -5.80 12.90 -9.59
C LEU A 3 -4.92 11.79 -10.17
N ASP A 4 -4.55 11.95 -11.43
CA ASP A 4 -3.68 11.02 -12.15
C ASP A 4 -2.51 10.62 -11.22
N PRO A 5 -2.36 9.37 -10.82
CA PRO A 5 -1.36 9.02 -9.83
C PRO A 5 0.00 9.33 -10.44
N ASP A 6 0.71 10.25 -9.85
CA ASP A 6 2.15 10.37 -10.11
C ASP A 6 2.78 9.03 -9.72
N PRO A 7 3.30 8.23 -10.67
CA PRO A 7 3.79 6.88 -10.39
C PRO A 7 5.02 6.87 -9.47
N GLN A 8 5.47 8.03 -8.98
CA GLN A 8 6.68 8.19 -8.18
C GLN A 8 7.88 7.43 -8.79
N PRO A 9 8.25 7.70 -10.05
CA PRO A 9 9.31 6.96 -10.74
C PRO A 9 10.66 7.07 -10.02
N ALA A 10 10.85 8.11 -9.23
CA ALA A 10 12.04 8.26 -8.38
C ALA A 10 12.15 7.20 -7.29
N ALA A 11 11.02 6.62 -6.84
CA ALA A 11 11.03 5.61 -5.76
C ALA A 11 10.95 4.18 -6.29
N HIS A 12 10.13 3.94 -7.32
CA HIS A 12 9.75 2.59 -7.76
C HIS A 12 10.15 2.26 -9.20
N GLY A 13 10.83 3.18 -9.91
CA GLY A 13 11.16 3.06 -11.32
C GLY A 13 9.98 3.34 -12.25
N GLU A 14 10.22 3.28 -13.56
CA GLU A 14 9.20 3.61 -14.58
C GLU A 14 8.02 2.63 -14.59
N SER A 15 8.28 1.36 -14.26
CA SER A 15 7.23 0.33 -14.20
C SER A 15 6.50 0.25 -12.85
N GLY A 16 6.99 0.96 -11.84
CA GLY A 16 6.55 0.83 -10.44
C GLY A 16 7.08 -0.42 -9.72
N LEU A 17 7.75 -1.34 -10.42
CA LEU A 17 8.33 -2.58 -9.90
C LEU A 17 9.66 -2.89 -10.60
N ASP A 18 10.49 -1.89 -10.82
CA ASP A 18 11.79 -2.08 -11.46
C ASP A 18 12.72 -2.95 -10.60
N GLY A 19 13.58 -3.69 -11.28
CA GLY A 19 14.51 -4.65 -10.68
C GLY A 19 14.35 -6.04 -11.30
N PRO A 20 13.25 -6.77 -11.06
CA PRO A 20 13.08 -8.11 -11.59
C PRO A 20 12.59 -8.16 -13.04
N VAL A 21 12.93 -9.27 -13.70
CA VAL A 21 12.29 -9.64 -14.97
C VAL A 21 11.11 -10.56 -14.66
N PHE A 22 9.90 -10.06 -14.89
CA PHE A 22 8.69 -10.85 -14.66
C PHE A 22 8.44 -11.84 -15.80
N PRO A 23 8.00 -13.06 -15.49
CA PRO A 23 7.54 -13.99 -16.52
C PRO A 23 6.24 -13.48 -17.16
N PRO A 24 5.87 -13.98 -18.34
CA PRO A 24 4.58 -13.65 -18.96
C PRO A 24 3.42 -13.90 -18.00
N LEU A 25 2.43 -12.99 -18.01
CA LEU A 25 1.23 -13.13 -17.20
C LEU A 25 0.44 -14.39 -17.62
N THR A 26 0.04 -15.18 -16.65
CA THR A 26 -0.78 -16.39 -16.84
C THR A 26 -2.25 -16.16 -16.51
N ARG A 27 -2.59 -14.97 -16.01
CA ARG A 27 -3.96 -14.57 -15.67
C ARG A 27 -4.23 -13.17 -16.17
N THR A 28 -5.48 -12.87 -16.45
CA THR A 28 -5.99 -11.53 -16.72
C THR A 28 -6.64 -10.94 -15.45
N ALA A 29 -6.82 -9.63 -15.44
CA ALA A 29 -7.60 -8.99 -14.38
C ALA A 29 -9.04 -9.49 -14.42
N GLU A 30 -9.66 -9.60 -13.24
CA GLU A 30 -11.08 -9.92 -13.13
C GLU A 30 -11.94 -8.82 -13.76
N PRO A 31 -13.06 -9.15 -14.44
CA PRO A 31 -13.91 -8.15 -15.08
C PRO A 31 -14.71 -7.31 -14.08
N GLU A 32 -14.88 -7.80 -12.84
CA GLU A 32 -15.61 -7.08 -11.80
C GLU A 32 -14.78 -5.92 -11.25
N HIS A 33 -15.36 -4.73 -11.17
CA HIS A 33 -14.69 -3.58 -10.60
C HIS A 33 -14.44 -3.77 -9.09
N ALA A 34 -13.28 -3.35 -8.58
CA ALA A 34 -12.86 -3.55 -7.19
C ALA A 34 -13.90 -3.04 -6.16
N VAL A 35 -14.55 -1.91 -6.43
CA VAL A 35 -15.60 -1.35 -5.55
C VAL A 35 -16.80 -2.29 -5.45
N GLN A 36 -17.25 -2.87 -6.55
CA GLN A 36 -18.36 -3.82 -6.58
C GLN A 36 -18.00 -5.12 -5.87
N TYR A 37 -16.78 -5.60 -6.10
CA TYR A 37 -16.24 -6.76 -5.40
C TYR A 37 -16.22 -6.56 -3.87
N LEU A 38 -15.75 -5.40 -3.40
CA LEU A 38 -15.74 -5.04 -1.98
C LEU A 38 -17.17 -5.05 -1.40
N ILE A 39 -18.11 -4.35 -2.04
CA ILE A 39 -19.50 -4.29 -1.59
C ILE A 39 -20.10 -5.70 -1.49
N ARG A 40 -20.01 -6.49 -2.56
CA ARG A 40 -20.56 -7.84 -2.60
C ARG A 40 -19.96 -8.74 -1.53
N THR A 41 -18.63 -8.68 -1.35
CA THR A 41 -17.92 -9.51 -0.40
C THR A 41 -18.27 -9.14 1.04
N LEU A 42 -18.28 -7.85 1.37
CA LEU A 42 -18.64 -7.38 2.70
C LEU A 42 -20.11 -7.67 3.04
N MET A 43 -21.04 -7.42 2.11
CA MET A 43 -22.45 -7.71 2.33
C MET A 43 -22.73 -9.20 2.56
N ALA A 44 -21.94 -10.09 1.96
CA ALA A 44 -22.04 -11.54 2.14
C ALA A 44 -21.34 -12.05 3.42
N SER A 45 -20.56 -11.23 4.10
CA SER A 45 -19.80 -11.62 5.30
C SER A 45 -20.64 -11.53 6.58
N ASP A 46 -20.14 -12.19 7.63
CA ASP A 46 -20.70 -12.09 8.99
C ASP A 46 -20.15 -10.89 9.80
N GLY A 47 -19.46 -9.95 9.15
CA GLY A 47 -18.87 -8.78 9.80
C GLY A 47 -17.50 -9.05 10.43
N ASP A 48 -16.80 -10.05 9.95
CA ASP A 48 -15.49 -10.50 10.44
C ASP A 48 -14.31 -10.05 9.58
N ILE A 49 -14.58 -9.34 8.47
CA ILE A 49 -13.54 -8.91 7.52
C ILE A 49 -12.77 -7.71 8.06
N THR A 50 -11.45 -7.83 8.09
CA THR A 50 -10.52 -6.71 8.25
C THR A 50 -10.06 -6.24 6.86
N LEU A 51 -10.21 -4.94 6.59
CA LEU A 51 -9.65 -4.32 5.39
C LEU A 51 -8.22 -3.86 5.67
N VAL A 52 -7.30 -4.17 4.76
CA VAL A 52 -5.89 -3.79 4.87
C VAL A 52 -5.47 -3.02 3.62
N PRO A 53 -5.86 -1.74 3.50
CA PRO A 53 -5.43 -0.91 2.37
C PRO A 53 -3.98 -0.47 2.52
N VAL A 54 -3.19 -0.71 1.48
CA VAL A 54 -1.78 -0.32 1.38
C VAL A 54 -1.55 0.71 0.26
N GLY A 55 -2.60 1.41 -0.15
CA GLY A 55 -2.59 2.45 -1.16
C GLY A 55 -3.69 3.49 -0.89
N PRO A 56 -3.95 4.42 -1.82
CA PRO A 56 -5.00 5.41 -1.68
C PRO A 56 -6.38 4.80 -1.38
N LEU A 57 -7.16 5.46 -0.54
CA LEU A 57 -8.40 4.92 0.03
C LEU A 57 -9.63 5.07 -0.89
N THR A 58 -9.45 5.51 -2.13
CA THR A 58 -10.51 5.82 -3.10
C THR A 58 -11.53 4.69 -3.26
N ASN A 59 -11.08 3.46 -3.48
CA ASN A 59 -11.98 2.32 -3.68
C ASN A 59 -12.81 2.00 -2.43
N ILE A 60 -12.22 2.12 -1.25
CA ILE A 60 -12.92 1.87 0.02
C ILE A 60 -13.94 2.97 0.29
N ALA A 61 -13.55 4.23 0.13
CA ALA A 61 -14.46 5.36 0.28
C ALA A 61 -15.63 5.30 -0.71
N ALA A 62 -15.35 4.95 -1.98
CA ALA A 62 -16.40 4.75 -2.98
C ALA A 62 -17.36 3.63 -2.58
N ALA A 63 -16.86 2.49 -2.10
CA ALA A 63 -17.70 1.40 -1.62
C ALA A 63 -18.58 1.83 -0.45
N MET A 64 -18.04 2.55 0.54
CA MET A 64 -18.77 3.07 1.70
C MET A 64 -19.88 4.08 1.30
N ARG A 65 -19.65 4.87 0.25
CA ARG A 65 -20.62 5.86 -0.24
C ARG A 65 -21.69 5.24 -1.11
N LEU A 66 -21.36 4.24 -1.92
CA LEU A 66 -22.31 3.54 -2.77
C LEU A 66 -23.22 2.60 -1.99
N GLU A 67 -22.68 1.94 -0.96
CA GLU A 67 -23.43 1.00 -0.12
C GLU A 67 -23.07 1.18 1.36
N PRO A 68 -23.71 2.13 2.07
CA PRO A 68 -23.43 2.36 3.49
C PRO A 68 -23.71 1.16 4.40
N ALA A 69 -24.52 0.21 3.96
CA ALA A 69 -24.81 -1.00 4.72
C ALA A 69 -23.59 -1.92 4.91
N ILE A 70 -22.48 -1.67 4.19
CA ILE A 70 -21.22 -2.40 4.44
C ILE A 70 -20.49 -1.95 5.72
N LEU A 71 -20.78 -0.76 6.24
CA LEU A 71 -20.05 -0.23 7.42
C LEU A 71 -20.09 -1.19 8.61
N PRO A 72 -21.25 -1.71 9.06
CA PRO A 72 -21.30 -2.67 10.15
C PRO A 72 -20.73 -4.05 9.80
N LYS A 73 -20.42 -4.30 8.53
CA LYS A 73 -19.80 -5.54 8.04
C LYS A 73 -18.27 -5.49 8.04
N ILE A 74 -17.69 -4.33 8.29
CA ILE A 74 -16.24 -4.17 8.39
C ILE A 74 -15.85 -4.28 9.87
N ARG A 75 -15.11 -5.33 10.22
CA ARG A 75 -14.59 -5.52 11.57
C ARG A 75 -13.65 -4.40 12.00
N GLN A 76 -12.71 -4.06 11.13
CA GLN A 76 -11.76 -2.95 11.29
C GLN A 76 -11.04 -2.64 9.98
N ILE A 77 -10.40 -1.48 9.94
CA ILE A 77 -9.48 -1.09 8.88
C ILE A 77 -8.09 -0.93 9.47
N VAL A 78 -7.09 -1.58 8.87
CA VAL A 78 -5.67 -1.41 9.21
C VAL A 78 -5.01 -0.87 7.96
N LEU A 79 -4.75 0.43 7.91
CA LEU A 79 -4.23 1.08 6.71
C LEU A 79 -2.74 1.43 6.84
N MET A 80 -2.01 1.36 5.73
CA MET A 80 -0.74 2.06 5.58
C MET A 80 -1.01 3.44 4.98
N GLY A 81 -0.62 4.48 5.69
CA GLY A 81 -0.77 5.86 5.23
C GLY A 81 -0.67 6.87 6.37
N GLY A 82 -0.49 8.13 6.00
CA GLY A 82 -0.40 9.22 6.95
C GLY A 82 0.91 9.32 7.72
N ALA A 83 1.04 10.38 8.48
CA ALA A 83 2.16 10.62 9.39
C ALA A 83 1.72 11.55 10.53
N TYR A 84 2.26 11.35 11.72
CA TYR A 84 2.18 12.34 12.80
C TYR A 84 3.29 13.38 12.70
N GLY A 85 4.47 12.96 12.21
CA GLY A 85 5.62 13.82 11.97
C GLY A 85 5.67 14.32 10.54
N LEU A 86 6.82 14.11 9.87
CA LEU A 86 7.02 14.55 8.50
C LEU A 86 6.33 13.60 7.51
N GLY A 87 5.73 14.19 6.49
CA GLY A 87 5.26 13.48 5.31
C GLY A 87 6.41 13.06 4.38
N ASN A 88 6.06 12.42 3.28
CA ASN A 88 7.00 12.02 2.22
C ASN A 88 6.66 12.64 0.85
N THR A 89 5.45 13.17 0.67
CA THR A 89 5.02 13.85 -0.57
C THR A 89 5.08 15.36 -0.39
N THR A 90 4.62 15.85 0.75
CA THR A 90 4.84 17.22 1.25
C THR A 90 5.39 17.14 2.67
N PRO A 91 5.91 18.23 3.25
CA PRO A 91 6.34 18.20 4.65
C PRO A 91 5.27 17.73 5.65
N ALA A 92 4.00 17.85 5.31
CA ALA A 92 2.87 17.50 6.18
C ALA A 92 2.03 16.32 5.68
N ALA A 93 2.29 15.77 4.49
CA ALA A 93 1.44 14.74 3.90
C ALA A 93 2.21 13.52 3.42
N GLU A 94 1.68 12.36 3.78
CA GLU A 94 2.08 11.06 3.25
C GLU A 94 1.30 10.77 1.95
N PHE A 95 1.92 10.03 1.02
CA PHE A 95 1.45 9.82 -0.34
C PHE A 95 0.04 9.23 -0.43
N ASN A 96 -0.26 8.16 0.30
CA ASN A 96 -1.56 7.48 0.18
C ASN A 96 -2.73 8.38 0.58
N LEU A 97 -2.55 9.20 1.62
CA LEU A 97 -3.57 10.16 2.04
C LEU A 97 -3.56 11.42 1.18
N TYR A 98 -2.40 11.82 0.66
CA TYR A 98 -2.29 12.97 -0.23
C TYR A 98 -2.94 12.72 -1.59
N ALA A 99 -2.86 11.50 -2.11
CA ALA A 99 -3.40 11.13 -3.42
C ALA A 99 -4.93 11.26 -3.52
N ASP A 100 -5.65 11.04 -2.41
CA ASP A 100 -7.11 11.24 -2.35
C ASP A 100 -7.53 11.61 -0.91
N PRO A 101 -7.37 12.89 -0.52
CA PRO A 101 -7.68 13.34 0.83
C PRO A 101 -9.18 13.29 1.15
N GLU A 102 -10.04 13.42 0.16
CA GLU A 102 -11.49 13.27 0.34
C GLU A 102 -11.85 11.82 0.68
N ALA A 103 -11.25 10.85 0.02
CA ALA A 103 -11.43 9.44 0.36
C ALA A 103 -10.90 9.14 1.77
N ALA A 104 -9.73 9.69 2.12
CA ALA A 104 -9.19 9.58 3.47
C ALA A 104 -10.18 10.14 4.50
N HIS A 105 -10.73 11.35 4.28
CA HIS A 105 -11.73 11.93 5.16
C HIS A 105 -12.97 11.04 5.34
N ILE A 106 -13.49 10.46 4.25
CA ILE A 106 -14.63 9.56 4.29
C ILE A 106 -14.35 8.34 5.17
N VAL A 107 -13.20 7.70 4.96
CA VAL A 107 -12.81 6.49 5.70
C VAL A 107 -12.58 6.79 7.18
N PHE A 108 -11.83 7.84 7.50
CA PHE A 108 -11.55 8.23 8.89
C PHE A 108 -12.80 8.69 9.65
N SER A 109 -13.80 9.22 8.95
CA SER A 109 -15.07 9.68 9.53
C SER A 109 -16.17 8.62 9.53
N SER A 110 -15.88 7.40 9.05
CA SER A 110 -16.88 6.33 8.86
C SER A 110 -17.42 5.73 10.16
N GLY A 111 -16.69 5.89 11.27
CA GLY A 111 -16.99 5.22 12.54
C GLY A 111 -16.53 3.77 12.62
N VAL A 112 -15.98 3.19 11.57
CA VAL A 112 -15.36 1.86 11.60
C VAL A 112 -14.07 1.93 12.42
N PRO A 113 -13.78 0.94 13.30
CA PRO A 113 -12.51 0.86 14.02
C PRO A 113 -11.33 0.93 13.04
N LEU A 114 -10.38 1.85 13.29
CA LEU A 114 -9.28 2.13 12.37
C LEU A 114 -7.95 2.14 13.09
N VAL A 115 -6.96 1.47 12.50
CA VAL A 115 -5.56 1.48 12.90
C VAL A 115 -4.74 2.05 11.74
N MET A 116 -3.99 3.12 12.00
CA MET A 116 -3.13 3.77 11.03
C MET A 116 -1.68 3.37 11.26
N MET A 117 -1.08 2.73 10.28
CA MET A 117 0.35 2.43 10.20
C MET A 117 1.04 3.54 9.39
N GLY A 118 1.28 4.68 10.03
CA GLY A 118 1.87 5.85 9.39
C GLY A 118 3.39 5.77 9.23
N LEU A 119 3.96 6.78 8.58
CA LEU A 119 5.41 6.86 8.32
C LEU A 119 6.26 6.82 9.60
N ASP A 120 5.73 7.30 10.72
CA ASP A 120 6.42 7.26 12.01
C ASP A 120 6.75 5.84 12.47
N LEU A 121 5.95 4.86 12.06
CA LEU A 121 6.20 3.45 12.26
C LEU A 121 6.97 2.84 11.07
N THR A 122 6.49 3.03 9.85
CA THR A 122 7.00 2.32 8.68
C THR A 122 8.43 2.73 8.31
N ASN A 123 8.84 3.97 8.58
CA ASN A 123 10.23 4.40 8.45
C ASN A 123 11.19 3.69 9.40
N ARG A 124 10.70 3.01 10.42
CA ARG A 124 11.51 2.19 11.34
C ARG A 124 11.58 0.73 10.91
N THR A 125 10.71 0.31 10.01
CA THR A 125 10.69 -1.03 9.43
C THR A 125 11.59 -1.02 8.20
N VAL A 126 12.88 -1.26 8.39
CA VAL A 126 13.88 -1.16 7.33
C VAL A 126 14.36 -2.54 6.87
N CYS A 127 14.52 -2.68 5.55
CA CYS A 127 15.15 -3.83 4.94
C CYS A 127 16.63 -3.52 4.70
N THR A 128 17.51 -4.25 5.39
CA THR A 128 18.96 -4.16 5.24
C THR A 128 19.46 -5.15 4.19
N MET A 129 20.71 -4.99 3.72
CA MET A 129 21.32 -5.94 2.79
C MET A 129 21.37 -7.36 3.35
N ASP A 130 21.62 -7.52 4.65
CA ASP A 130 21.59 -8.84 5.32
C ASP A 130 20.21 -9.52 5.19
N ILE A 131 19.13 -8.76 5.35
CA ILE A 131 17.76 -9.29 5.18
C ILE A 131 17.54 -9.72 3.72
N ILE A 132 17.97 -8.89 2.76
CA ILE A 132 17.85 -9.21 1.33
C ILE A 132 18.58 -10.51 1.00
N GLU A 133 19.84 -10.64 1.43
CA GLU A 133 20.66 -11.82 1.19
C GLU A 133 20.08 -13.08 1.84
N ARG A 134 19.53 -12.97 3.04
CA ARG A 134 18.86 -14.09 3.71
C ARG A 134 17.58 -14.52 2.98
N MET A 135 16.81 -13.59 2.45
CA MET A 135 15.62 -13.91 1.67
C MET A 135 15.98 -14.58 0.34
N GLU A 136 17.02 -14.11 -0.35
CA GLU A 136 17.53 -14.74 -1.57
C GLU A 136 18.06 -16.16 -1.29
N ALA A 137 18.74 -16.36 -0.16
CA ALA A 137 19.28 -17.64 0.26
C ALA A 137 18.22 -18.72 0.49
N LEU A 138 16.91 -18.35 0.60
CA LEU A 138 15.80 -19.32 0.63
C LEU A 138 15.72 -20.14 -0.67
N GLY A 139 16.33 -19.67 -1.77
CA GLY A 139 16.40 -20.38 -3.04
C GLY A 139 15.06 -20.58 -3.75
N ASN A 140 13.99 -20.01 -3.24
CA ASN A 140 12.66 -20.10 -3.84
C ASN A 140 12.35 -18.85 -4.69
N ARG A 141 11.27 -18.94 -5.48
CA ARG A 141 10.87 -17.85 -6.39
C ARG A 141 10.53 -16.55 -5.66
N ALA A 142 9.89 -16.64 -4.50
CA ALA A 142 9.49 -15.47 -3.72
C ALA A 142 10.71 -14.74 -3.15
N GLY A 143 11.69 -15.46 -2.58
CA GLY A 143 12.92 -14.88 -2.06
C GLY A 143 13.74 -14.21 -3.15
N LYS A 144 13.84 -14.84 -4.35
CA LYS A 144 14.50 -14.23 -5.50
C LYS A 144 13.82 -12.93 -5.93
N LEU A 145 12.49 -12.95 -6.12
CA LEU A 145 11.71 -11.79 -6.52
C LEU A 145 11.82 -10.65 -5.50
N PHE A 146 11.70 -10.97 -4.22
CA PHE A 146 11.88 -10.02 -3.13
C PHE A 146 13.27 -9.39 -3.18
N GLY A 147 14.31 -10.20 -3.33
CA GLY A 147 15.69 -9.72 -3.41
C GLY A 147 15.90 -8.75 -4.56
N GLU A 148 15.42 -9.08 -5.77
CA GLU A 148 15.56 -8.23 -6.96
C GLU A 148 14.85 -6.87 -6.78
N ILE A 149 13.61 -6.85 -6.25
CA ILE A 149 12.87 -5.62 -5.95
C ILE A 149 13.59 -4.79 -4.88
N MET A 150 13.97 -5.43 -3.78
CA MET A 150 14.57 -4.72 -2.65
C MET A 150 15.97 -4.20 -2.94
N ARG A 151 16.76 -4.86 -3.79
CA ARG A 151 18.04 -4.32 -4.26
C ARG A 151 17.86 -3.05 -5.08
N PHE A 152 16.85 -3.02 -5.95
CA PHE A 152 16.52 -1.80 -6.70
C PHE A 152 16.11 -0.68 -5.75
N THR A 153 15.17 -0.94 -4.84
CA THR A 153 14.72 0.04 -3.83
C THR A 153 15.88 0.52 -2.96
N PHE A 154 16.74 -0.39 -2.49
CA PHE A 154 17.92 -0.03 -1.68
C PHE A 154 18.84 0.92 -2.43
N LYS A 155 19.17 0.60 -3.69
CA LYS A 155 20.00 1.46 -4.55
C LYS A 155 19.37 2.85 -4.72
N THR A 156 18.10 2.91 -5.05
CA THR A 156 17.37 4.17 -5.24
C THR A 156 17.33 5.01 -3.96
N GLN A 157 17.06 4.39 -2.81
CA GLN A 157 17.05 5.08 -1.52
C GLN A 157 18.43 5.62 -1.13
N GLN A 158 19.49 4.89 -1.45
CA GLN A 158 20.86 5.33 -1.22
C GLN A 158 21.24 6.51 -2.13
N GLU A 159 20.89 6.45 -3.42
CA GLU A 159 21.23 7.48 -4.40
C GLU A 159 20.41 8.77 -4.19
N VAL A 160 19.12 8.66 -3.89
CA VAL A 160 18.20 9.81 -3.77
C VAL A 160 18.19 10.40 -2.36
N ASN A 161 18.17 9.56 -1.33
CA ASN A 161 17.96 9.98 0.05
C ASN A 161 19.18 9.79 0.96
N GLY A 162 20.27 9.19 0.48
CA GLY A 162 21.46 8.90 1.26
C GLY A 162 21.23 7.87 2.39
N LEU A 163 20.17 7.08 2.32
CA LEU A 163 19.79 6.13 3.36
C LEU A 163 20.57 4.82 3.22
N ALA A 164 21.02 4.28 4.35
CA ALA A 164 21.73 2.99 4.41
C ALA A 164 20.82 1.75 4.38
N ALA A 165 19.50 1.95 4.38
CA ALA A 165 18.50 0.89 4.31
C ALA A 165 17.17 1.47 3.74
N GLY A 166 16.41 0.66 3.02
CA GLY A 166 15.10 1.05 2.49
C GLY A 166 13.98 0.75 3.49
N PRO A 167 13.06 1.69 3.75
CA PRO A 167 11.86 1.39 4.51
C PRO A 167 10.98 0.42 3.74
N VAL A 168 10.30 -0.47 4.47
CA VAL A 168 9.26 -1.36 3.93
C VAL A 168 7.94 -0.93 4.57
N HIS A 169 7.07 -0.35 3.75
CA HIS A 169 5.87 0.29 4.26
C HIS A 169 4.71 -0.68 4.48
N ASP A 170 4.59 -1.71 3.64
CA ASP A 170 3.42 -2.58 3.54
C ASP A 170 3.64 -3.97 4.18
N VAL A 171 4.18 -4.01 5.39
CA VAL A 171 4.48 -5.25 6.14
C VAL A 171 3.64 -5.38 7.40
#